data_4cc383f0c5ed8e67e292f84198902a9e
#
_entry.id   4cc383f0c5ed8e67e292f84198902a9e
#
_cell.length_a   1.000
_cell.length_b   1.000
_cell.length_c   1.000
_cell.angle_alpha   90.00
_cell.angle_beta   90.00
_cell.angle_gamma   90.00
#
_symmetry.space_group_name_H-M   'P 1'
#
loop_
_entity.id
_entity.type
_entity.pdbx_description
1 polymer ?
#
loop_
_entity_poly.entity_id
_entity_poly.type
_entity_poly.pdbx_seq_one_letter_code
_entity_poly.pdbx_strand_id
1 'polypeptide(L)'
;MTRILHVVTNVSHYDDPDHPTGLWLSELTHAWEVFEERGFEQVIVSPQGGKVPLEPRSLKFPSYDKSAKAWHSDPERMALLENTLSPDQVNAEDFDAIYFTGGHAVMYDFPDSDGLQRLTRELWEQGKVVSSVCHGYCGLLNVRLTDGSLLVDGKHLTGFAWQEEVLARVDKLVPYNAEEEMKKRGALYQKAKLPFVSYAVTDGKLVTGQNP
;
A
#
# COMPACT_ATOMS: atom_id res chain seq x y z
N MET A 1 3.99 18.62 14.23
CA MET A 1 4.37 18.49 12.79
C MET A 1 3.68 17.22 12.32
N THR A 2 3.02 17.24 11.17
CA THR A 2 2.31 16.04 10.64
C THR A 2 3.31 14.98 10.23
N ARG A 3 3.07 13.74 10.61
CA ARG A 3 3.99 12.63 10.40
C ARG A 3 3.27 11.44 9.75
N ILE A 4 3.80 10.95 8.62
CA ILE A 4 3.21 9.92 7.78
C ILE A 4 4.04 8.64 7.86
N LEU A 5 3.36 7.51 8.07
CA LEU A 5 3.96 6.18 8.04
C LEU A 5 3.66 5.52 6.68
N HIS A 6 4.68 5.37 5.84
CA HIS A 6 4.57 4.63 4.58
C HIS A 6 4.81 3.15 4.81
N VAL A 7 3.95 2.31 4.28
CA VAL A 7 4.08 0.86 4.35
C VAL A 7 4.50 0.32 2.98
N VAL A 8 5.59 -0.42 2.96
CA VAL A 8 6.17 -1.07 1.78
C VAL A 8 6.38 -2.56 2.02
N THR A 9 6.58 -3.35 0.96
CA THR A 9 6.70 -4.81 1.03
C THR A 9 8.14 -5.29 1.19
N ASN A 10 8.31 -6.50 1.75
CA ASN A 10 9.58 -7.24 1.72
C ASN A 10 9.60 -8.38 0.67
N VAL A 11 8.49 -8.65 -0.01
CA VAL A 11 8.37 -9.76 -0.95
C VAL A 11 8.94 -9.40 -2.31
N SER A 12 9.77 -10.29 -2.89
CA SER A 12 10.54 -10.05 -4.11
C SER A 12 10.10 -10.88 -5.32
N HIS A 13 9.22 -11.84 -5.14
CA HIS A 13 8.73 -12.72 -6.21
C HIS A 13 7.30 -13.20 -5.93
N TYR A 14 6.62 -13.65 -6.97
CA TYR A 14 5.36 -14.39 -6.87
C TYR A 14 5.60 -15.80 -6.29
N ASP A 15 4.57 -16.65 -6.26
CA ASP A 15 4.72 -18.06 -5.85
C ASP A 15 5.80 -18.78 -6.68
N ASP A 16 5.92 -18.44 -7.94
CA ASP A 16 7.01 -18.87 -8.81
C ASP A 16 8.20 -17.89 -8.62
N PRO A 17 9.35 -18.35 -8.08
CA PRO A 17 10.52 -17.52 -7.84
C PRO A 17 11.16 -16.95 -9.11
N ASP A 18 10.89 -17.52 -10.28
CA ASP A 18 11.35 -16.99 -11.57
C ASP A 18 10.56 -15.74 -12.02
N HIS A 19 9.47 -15.42 -11.31
CA HIS A 19 8.66 -14.24 -11.55
C HIS A 19 8.90 -13.18 -10.47
N PRO A 20 9.78 -12.18 -10.70
CA PRO A 20 10.04 -11.13 -9.72
C PRO A 20 8.86 -10.17 -9.59
N THR A 21 8.69 -9.63 -8.38
CA THR A 21 7.75 -8.56 -8.04
C THR A 21 8.35 -7.67 -6.95
N GLY A 22 7.60 -6.76 -6.37
CA GLY A 22 8.08 -5.85 -5.34
C GLY A 22 7.20 -4.62 -5.19
N LEU A 23 7.78 -3.58 -4.60
CA LEU A 23 7.17 -2.26 -4.50
C LEU A 23 7.01 -1.63 -5.89
N TRP A 24 5.80 -1.14 -6.20
CA TRP A 24 5.58 -0.29 -7.36
C TRP A 24 6.09 1.13 -7.05
N LEU A 25 7.26 1.48 -7.57
CA LEU A 25 8.03 2.63 -7.09
C LEU A 25 7.27 3.96 -7.14
N SER A 26 6.53 4.25 -8.21
CA SER A 26 5.79 5.52 -8.35
C SER A 26 4.70 5.70 -7.29
N GLU A 27 4.18 4.63 -6.71
CA GLU A 27 3.16 4.71 -5.65
C GLU A 27 3.74 5.24 -4.33
N LEU A 28 5.01 4.99 -4.07
CA LEU A 28 5.72 5.61 -2.97
C LEU A 28 6.12 7.06 -3.33
N THR A 29 6.74 7.23 -4.50
CA THR A 29 7.40 8.51 -4.82
C THR A 29 6.41 9.65 -5.05
N HIS A 30 5.27 9.40 -5.67
CA HIS A 30 4.22 10.41 -5.84
C HIS A 30 3.65 10.90 -4.51
N ALA A 31 3.32 9.97 -3.62
CA ALA A 31 2.82 10.33 -2.28
C ALA A 31 3.90 11.05 -1.47
N TRP A 32 5.14 10.58 -1.55
CA TRP A 32 6.26 11.18 -0.85
C TRP A 32 6.49 12.63 -1.25
N GLU A 33 6.54 12.93 -2.55
CA GLU A 33 6.71 14.30 -3.06
C GLU A 33 5.59 15.22 -2.56
N VAL A 34 4.33 14.78 -2.64
CA VAL A 34 3.18 15.56 -2.18
C VAL A 34 3.24 15.86 -0.69
N PHE A 35 3.69 14.92 0.13
CA PHE A 35 3.83 15.13 1.58
C PHE A 35 5.06 15.95 1.93
N GLU A 36 6.16 15.79 1.22
CA GLU A 36 7.37 16.57 1.38
C GLU A 36 7.14 18.07 1.05
N GLU A 37 6.42 18.38 -0.04
CA GLU A 37 6.02 19.74 -0.39
C GLU A 37 5.18 20.43 0.71
N ARG A 38 4.50 19.64 1.54
CA ARG A 38 3.73 20.13 2.70
C ARG A 38 4.54 20.20 3.99
N GLY A 39 5.80 19.82 3.93
CA GLY A 39 6.68 19.80 5.11
C GLY A 39 6.31 18.71 6.12
N PHE A 40 5.69 17.58 5.68
CA PHE A 40 5.37 16.46 6.55
C PHE A 40 6.61 15.58 6.76
N GLU A 41 6.79 15.09 7.98
CA GLU A 41 7.76 14.06 8.27
C GLU A 41 7.27 12.71 7.72
N GLN A 42 8.18 11.93 7.17
CA GLN A 42 7.84 10.67 6.53
C GLN A 42 8.77 9.56 7.00
N VAL A 43 8.20 8.42 7.35
CA VAL A 43 8.91 7.23 7.81
C VAL A 43 8.44 6.04 6.99
N ILE A 44 9.35 5.13 6.65
CA ILE A 44 9.04 3.91 5.91
C ILE A 44 9.13 2.70 6.84
N VAL A 45 8.09 1.87 6.81
CA VAL A 45 8.01 0.59 7.51
C VAL A 45 7.70 -0.52 6.51
N SER A 46 8.24 -1.69 6.75
CA SER A 46 7.85 -2.92 6.03
C SER A 46 7.57 -4.05 7.03
N PRO A 47 6.82 -5.11 6.68
CA PRO A 47 6.42 -6.17 7.62
C PRO A 47 7.56 -6.75 8.45
N GLN A 48 8.76 -6.88 7.87
CA GLN A 48 9.93 -7.47 8.53
C GLN A 48 11.05 -6.45 8.79
N GLY A 49 10.91 -5.21 8.32
CA GLY A 49 12.02 -4.26 8.25
C GLY A 49 13.05 -4.62 7.16
N GLY A 50 14.10 -3.81 7.03
CA GLY A 50 15.19 -4.07 6.10
C GLY A 50 14.87 -3.73 4.65
N LYS A 51 15.36 -4.57 3.74
CA LYS A 51 15.36 -4.30 2.30
C LYS A 51 13.98 -4.44 1.65
N VAL A 52 13.70 -3.49 0.75
CA VAL A 52 12.50 -3.43 -0.09
C VAL A 52 12.87 -3.77 -1.54
N PRO A 53 12.35 -4.87 -2.11
CA PRO A 53 12.51 -5.16 -3.53
C PRO A 53 11.63 -4.24 -4.38
N LEU A 54 12.11 -3.85 -5.56
CA LEU A 54 11.34 -3.07 -6.52
C LEU A 54 10.70 -3.97 -7.57
N GLU A 55 9.46 -3.70 -7.91
CA GLU A 55 8.75 -4.36 -9.02
C GLU A 55 9.40 -3.97 -10.36
N PRO A 56 9.96 -4.91 -11.13
CA PRO A 56 10.69 -4.59 -12.36
C PRO A 56 9.86 -3.88 -13.43
N ARG A 57 8.53 -4.09 -13.43
CA ARG A 57 7.61 -3.42 -14.37
C ARG A 57 7.43 -1.94 -14.01
N SER A 58 7.52 -1.58 -12.73
CA SER A 58 7.45 -0.19 -12.27
C SER A 58 8.64 0.66 -12.73
N LEU A 59 9.73 0.00 -13.11
CA LEU A 59 10.95 0.62 -13.63
C LEU A 59 10.97 0.73 -15.17
N LYS A 60 9.81 0.55 -15.82
CA LYS A 60 9.65 0.63 -17.27
C LYS A 60 8.62 1.69 -17.65
N PHE A 61 8.75 2.28 -18.85
CA PHE A 61 7.73 3.19 -19.38
C PHE A 61 6.38 2.46 -19.52
N PRO A 62 5.25 3.10 -19.21
CA PRO A 62 5.08 4.49 -18.74
C PRO A 62 5.26 4.72 -17.23
N SER A 63 5.30 3.68 -16.40
CA SER A 63 5.28 3.75 -14.93
C SER A 63 6.56 4.36 -14.34
N TYR A 64 7.68 4.24 -15.03
CA TYR A 64 8.96 4.85 -14.65
C TYR A 64 9.00 6.32 -15.11
N ASP A 65 8.21 7.14 -14.45
CA ASP A 65 8.04 8.56 -14.72
C ASP A 65 9.16 9.44 -14.12
N LYS A 66 8.96 10.76 -14.11
CA LYS A 66 9.96 11.71 -13.62
C LYS A 66 10.23 11.53 -12.12
N SER A 67 9.19 11.34 -11.30
CA SER A 67 9.30 11.16 -9.87
C SER A 67 10.04 9.87 -9.52
N ALA A 68 9.61 8.74 -10.09
CA ALA A 68 10.28 7.45 -9.89
C ALA A 68 11.75 7.46 -10.34
N LYS A 69 12.07 8.14 -11.46
CA LYS A 69 13.44 8.31 -11.95
C LYS A 69 14.29 9.13 -11.00
N ALA A 70 13.77 10.26 -10.53
CA ALA A 70 14.48 11.14 -9.60
C ALA A 70 14.82 10.38 -8.31
N TRP A 71 13.84 9.68 -7.74
CA TRP A 71 14.04 8.86 -6.55
C TRP A 71 15.06 7.75 -6.77
N HIS A 72 14.90 6.94 -7.84
CA HIS A 72 15.77 5.80 -8.14
C HIS A 72 17.22 6.20 -8.43
N SER A 73 17.43 7.42 -8.90
CA SER A 73 18.78 7.97 -9.17
C SER A 73 19.40 8.65 -7.96
N ASP A 74 18.68 8.80 -6.86
CA ASP A 74 19.13 9.44 -5.64
C ASP A 74 19.56 8.37 -4.61
N PRO A 75 20.87 8.26 -4.31
CA PRO A 75 21.38 7.26 -3.36
C PRO A 75 20.83 7.43 -1.94
N GLU A 76 20.53 8.65 -1.49
CA GLU A 76 19.96 8.91 -0.15
C GLU A 76 18.53 8.40 -0.09
N ARG A 77 17.72 8.65 -1.12
CA ARG A 77 16.37 8.13 -1.24
C ARG A 77 16.35 6.60 -1.32
N MET A 78 17.22 6.01 -2.14
CA MET A 78 17.30 4.54 -2.26
C MET A 78 17.77 3.89 -0.96
N ALA A 79 18.64 4.54 -0.18
CA ALA A 79 19.06 4.04 1.13
C ALA A 79 17.89 3.86 2.12
N LEU A 80 16.81 4.64 1.99
CA LEU A 80 15.59 4.47 2.80
C LEU A 80 14.91 3.12 2.54
N LEU A 81 15.08 2.54 1.34
CA LEU A 81 14.52 1.26 0.95
C LEU A 81 15.42 0.07 1.25
N GLU A 82 16.68 0.30 1.64
CA GLU A 82 17.60 -0.77 2.04
C GLU A 82 17.45 -1.15 3.52
N ASN A 83 16.98 -0.21 4.38
CA ASN A 83 16.90 -0.40 5.83
C ASN A 83 15.63 0.21 6.42
N THR A 84 14.46 -0.28 5.98
CA THR A 84 13.18 0.14 6.55
C THR A 84 13.02 -0.34 8.00
N LEU A 85 12.18 0.34 8.75
CA LEU A 85 11.80 -0.11 10.10
C LEU A 85 10.83 -1.28 10.02
N SER A 86 10.79 -2.11 11.08
CA SER A 86 9.71 -3.07 11.30
C SER A 86 8.58 -2.44 12.14
N PRO A 87 7.37 -3.02 12.15
CA PRO A 87 6.27 -2.51 12.96
C PRO A 87 6.55 -2.43 14.46
N ASP A 88 7.46 -3.26 14.98
CA ASP A 88 7.82 -3.25 16.41
C ASP A 88 8.78 -2.10 16.78
N GLN A 89 9.34 -1.42 15.79
CA GLN A 89 10.25 -0.29 15.98
C GLN A 89 9.54 1.07 15.91
N VAL A 90 8.22 1.07 15.70
CA VAL A 90 7.41 2.30 15.58
C VAL A 90 6.18 2.24 16.48
N ASN A 91 5.74 3.40 16.97
CA ASN A 91 4.53 3.54 17.76
C ASN A 91 3.47 4.32 16.96
N ALA A 92 2.24 3.83 16.94
CA ALA A 92 1.14 4.47 16.24
C ALA A 92 0.86 5.91 16.73
N GLU A 93 1.15 6.20 18.00
CA GLU A 93 0.97 7.54 18.60
C GLU A 93 1.82 8.61 17.92
N ASP A 94 2.96 8.22 17.33
CA ASP A 94 3.91 9.13 16.70
C ASP A 94 3.49 9.60 15.30
N PHE A 95 2.40 9.04 14.74
CA PHE A 95 1.97 9.30 13.37
C PHE A 95 0.55 9.85 13.30
N ASP A 96 0.27 10.64 12.27
CA ASP A 96 -1.05 11.20 11.95
C ASP A 96 -1.77 10.41 10.85
N ALA A 97 -1.01 9.65 10.06
CA ALA A 97 -1.54 8.79 9.00
C ALA A 97 -0.65 7.59 8.72
N ILE A 98 -1.26 6.51 8.23
CA ILE A 98 -0.60 5.37 7.62
C ILE A 98 -1.01 5.28 6.14
N TYR A 99 -0.04 5.04 5.26
CA TYR A 99 -0.23 4.96 3.82
C TYR A 99 0.39 3.67 3.27
N PHE A 100 -0.46 2.79 2.77
CA PHE A 100 -0.08 1.52 2.17
C PHE A 100 0.19 1.71 0.68
N THR A 101 1.43 1.50 0.25
CA THR A 101 1.80 1.39 -1.15
C THR A 101 1.35 0.06 -1.73
N GLY A 102 1.37 -0.09 -3.04
CA GLY A 102 1.02 -1.36 -3.69
C GLY A 102 2.16 -1.97 -4.51
N GLY A 103 1.75 -2.62 -5.57
CA GLY A 103 2.49 -3.66 -6.27
C GLY A 103 1.96 -5.04 -5.81
N HIS A 104 2.08 -6.07 -6.66
CA HIS A 104 1.50 -7.39 -6.33
C HIS A 104 2.13 -8.06 -5.10
N ALA A 105 3.39 -7.73 -4.80
CA ALA A 105 4.12 -8.27 -3.66
C ALA A 105 3.40 -8.08 -2.31
N VAL A 106 2.69 -6.94 -2.15
CA VAL A 106 1.96 -6.64 -0.92
C VAL A 106 0.81 -7.60 -0.62
N MET A 107 0.34 -8.33 -1.64
CA MET A 107 -0.71 -9.34 -1.48
C MET A 107 -0.24 -10.55 -0.65
N TYR A 108 1.07 -10.75 -0.54
CA TYR A 108 1.67 -11.88 0.19
C TYR A 108 2.03 -11.53 1.64
N ASP A 109 2.46 -10.31 1.93
CA ASP A 109 3.02 -9.98 3.23
C ASP A 109 2.21 -8.95 4.05
N PHE A 110 1.29 -8.19 3.44
CA PHE A 110 0.50 -7.22 4.19
C PHE A 110 -0.67 -7.84 4.99
N PRO A 111 -1.50 -8.74 4.38
CA PRO A 111 -2.72 -9.20 5.05
C PRO A 111 -2.48 -9.91 6.38
N ASP A 112 -1.40 -10.68 6.47
CA ASP A 112 -1.10 -11.54 7.62
C ASP A 112 0.01 -10.97 8.53
N SER A 113 0.40 -9.71 8.33
CA SER A 113 1.32 -9.01 9.22
C SER A 113 0.61 -8.51 10.48
N ASP A 114 0.75 -9.22 11.59
CA ASP A 114 0.18 -8.83 12.89
C ASP A 114 0.61 -7.42 13.30
N GLY A 115 1.86 -7.06 13.01
CA GLY A 115 2.41 -5.74 13.32
C GLY A 115 1.74 -4.62 12.53
N LEU A 116 1.50 -4.82 11.23
CA LEU A 116 0.77 -3.85 10.39
C LEU A 116 -0.69 -3.76 10.80
N GLN A 117 -1.34 -4.88 11.10
CA GLN A 117 -2.72 -4.90 11.61
C GLN A 117 -2.84 -4.12 12.92
N ARG A 118 -1.90 -4.33 13.86
CA ARG A 118 -1.83 -3.60 15.12
C ARG A 118 -1.70 -2.09 14.90
N LEU A 119 -0.70 -1.65 14.13
CA LEU A 119 -0.48 -0.23 13.85
C LEU A 119 -1.69 0.42 13.18
N THR A 120 -2.30 -0.27 12.21
CA THR A 120 -3.48 0.24 11.49
C THR A 120 -4.67 0.39 12.41
N ARG A 121 -4.95 -0.62 13.25
CA ARG A 121 -6.01 -0.56 14.26
C ARG A 121 -5.79 0.60 15.24
N GLU A 122 -4.59 0.71 15.81
CA GLU A 122 -4.27 1.75 16.79
C GLU A 122 -4.43 3.16 16.19
N LEU A 123 -3.94 3.38 14.96
CA LEU A 123 -4.13 4.66 14.25
C LEU A 123 -5.62 4.95 13.99
N TRP A 124 -6.35 3.94 13.50
CA TRP A 124 -7.78 4.08 13.22
C TRP A 124 -8.58 4.45 14.48
N GLU A 125 -8.38 3.73 15.57
CA GLU A 125 -9.09 3.95 16.84
C GLU A 125 -8.73 5.29 17.51
N GLN A 126 -7.55 5.84 17.20
CA GLN A 126 -7.16 7.20 17.58
C GLN A 126 -7.76 8.28 16.65
N GLY A 127 -8.58 7.90 15.66
CA GLY A 127 -9.19 8.84 14.71
C GLY A 127 -8.23 9.42 13.67
N LYS A 128 -7.09 8.76 13.46
CA LYS A 128 -6.08 9.14 12.46
C LYS A 128 -6.42 8.58 11.08
N VAL A 129 -5.71 9.03 10.05
CA VAL A 129 -5.99 8.66 8.66
C VAL A 129 -5.36 7.29 8.34
N VAL A 130 -6.16 6.40 7.75
CA VAL A 130 -5.71 5.16 7.12
C VAL A 130 -5.88 5.28 5.61
N SER A 131 -4.83 5.04 4.86
CA SER A 131 -4.86 5.22 3.41
C SER A 131 -4.09 4.15 2.66
N SER A 132 -4.49 3.92 1.40
CA SER A 132 -3.84 2.95 0.52
C SER A 132 -3.98 3.34 -0.95
N VAL A 133 -3.11 2.79 -1.79
CA VAL A 133 -3.21 2.88 -3.25
C VAL A 133 -3.02 1.51 -3.89
N CYS A 134 -3.66 1.27 -5.03
CA CYS A 134 -3.51 0.06 -5.83
C CYS A 134 -3.76 -1.21 -4.99
N HIS A 135 -2.80 -2.15 -4.92
CA HIS A 135 -2.90 -3.33 -4.07
C HIS A 135 -2.65 -3.07 -2.58
N GLY A 136 -2.21 -1.88 -2.19
CA GLY A 136 -2.00 -1.51 -0.79
C GLY A 136 -3.22 -1.75 0.10
N TYR A 137 -4.44 -1.72 -0.46
CA TYR A 137 -5.66 -2.04 0.30
C TYR A 137 -5.68 -3.49 0.84
N CYS A 138 -4.85 -4.39 0.32
CA CYS A 138 -4.70 -5.74 0.88
C CYS A 138 -4.23 -5.70 2.34
N GLY A 139 -3.50 -4.68 2.76
CA GLY A 139 -3.12 -4.47 4.16
C GLY A 139 -4.29 -4.22 5.12
N LEU A 140 -5.48 -3.92 4.57
CA LEU A 140 -6.70 -3.67 5.34
C LEU A 140 -7.56 -4.92 5.52
N LEU A 141 -7.30 -6.01 4.75
CA LEU A 141 -8.14 -7.21 4.69
C LEU A 141 -8.44 -7.81 6.07
N ASN A 142 -7.43 -7.94 6.92
CA ASN A 142 -7.54 -8.67 8.17
C ASN A 142 -7.46 -7.77 9.41
N VAL A 143 -7.51 -6.44 9.24
CA VAL A 143 -7.47 -5.50 10.37
C VAL A 143 -8.74 -5.59 11.18
N ARG A 144 -8.61 -6.11 12.42
CA ARG A 144 -9.70 -6.18 13.39
C ARG A 144 -9.58 -5.06 14.42
N LEU A 145 -10.70 -4.40 14.66
CA LEU A 145 -10.84 -3.39 15.70
C LEU A 145 -10.97 -4.06 17.08
N THR A 146 -10.84 -3.27 18.14
CA THR A 146 -10.93 -3.77 19.53
C THR A 146 -12.27 -4.43 19.85
N ASP A 147 -13.35 -4.03 19.18
CA ASP A 147 -14.66 -4.66 19.30
C ASP A 147 -14.82 -5.97 18.51
N GLY A 148 -13.77 -6.40 17.79
CA GLY A 148 -13.72 -7.61 16.98
C GLY A 148 -14.25 -7.46 15.56
N SER A 149 -14.82 -6.31 15.19
CA SER A 149 -15.26 -6.03 13.82
C SER A 149 -14.07 -5.84 12.87
N LEU A 150 -14.27 -6.05 11.57
CA LEU A 150 -13.28 -5.70 10.57
C LEU A 150 -13.34 -4.20 10.26
N LEU A 151 -12.17 -3.56 10.16
CA LEU A 151 -12.07 -2.13 9.82
C LEU A 151 -12.83 -1.80 8.53
N VAL A 152 -12.78 -2.69 7.56
CA VAL A 152 -13.37 -2.48 6.23
C VAL A 152 -14.87 -2.79 6.14
N ASP A 153 -15.46 -3.41 7.16
CA ASP A 153 -16.88 -3.77 7.14
C ASP A 153 -17.78 -2.50 7.07
N GLY A 154 -18.63 -2.47 6.06
CA GLY A 154 -19.50 -1.33 5.76
C GLY A 154 -18.78 -0.08 5.22
N LYS A 155 -17.48 -0.12 4.95
CA LYS A 155 -16.69 1.02 4.44
C LYS A 155 -16.69 1.08 2.92
N HIS A 156 -16.86 2.29 2.40
CA HIS A 156 -16.62 2.60 0.99
C HIS A 156 -15.12 2.68 0.76
N LEU A 157 -14.63 1.88 -0.19
CA LEU A 157 -13.21 1.87 -0.55
C LEU A 157 -13.00 1.46 -2.01
N THR A 158 -11.79 1.69 -2.50
CA THR A 158 -11.30 1.23 -3.80
C THR A 158 -9.89 0.67 -3.67
N GLY A 159 -9.43 0.06 -4.72
CA GLY A 159 -8.09 -0.47 -4.92
C GLY A 159 -7.97 -1.00 -6.33
N PHE A 160 -6.84 -1.59 -6.69
CA PHE A 160 -6.65 -2.18 -8.01
C PHE A 160 -7.74 -3.21 -8.30
N ALA A 161 -8.46 -3.02 -9.41
CA ALA A 161 -9.66 -3.79 -9.69
C ALA A 161 -9.34 -5.11 -10.40
N TRP A 162 -10.14 -6.16 -10.13
CA TRP A 162 -9.95 -7.45 -10.82
C TRP A 162 -10.00 -7.35 -12.34
N GLN A 163 -10.82 -6.46 -12.88
CA GLN A 163 -10.84 -6.18 -14.32
C GLN A 163 -9.48 -5.70 -14.84
N GLU A 164 -8.75 -4.94 -14.05
CA GLU A 164 -7.41 -4.44 -14.41
C GLU A 164 -6.37 -5.57 -14.37
N GLU A 165 -6.48 -6.52 -13.41
CA GLU A 165 -5.66 -7.75 -13.40
C GLU A 165 -5.81 -8.56 -14.68
N VAL A 166 -7.05 -8.78 -15.10
CA VAL A 166 -7.36 -9.54 -16.33
C VAL A 166 -6.82 -8.82 -17.56
N LEU A 167 -7.03 -7.50 -17.65
CA LEU A 167 -6.53 -6.70 -18.78
C LEU A 167 -5.00 -6.65 -18.82
N ALA A 168 -4.34 -6.59 -17.66
CA ALA A 168 -2.89 -6.63 -17.53
C ALA A 168 -2.31 -8.05 -17.71
N ARG A 169 -3.17 -9.08 -17.82
CA ARG A 169 -2.81 -10.51 -17.95
C ARG A 169 -1.96 -11.03 -16.78
N VAL A 170 -2.25 -10.56 -15.60
CA VAL A 170 -1.58 -10.95 -14.35
C VAL A 170 -2.50 -11.67 -13.36
N ASP A 171 -3.77 -11.84 -13.73
CA ASP A 171 -4.80 -12.51 -12.94
C ASP A 171 -4.45 -13.95 -12.53
N LYS A 172 -3.53 -14.61 -13.27
CA LYS A 172 -3.04 -15.96 -12.96
C LYS A 172 -1.77 -15.98 -12.11
N LEU A 173 -1.14 -14.83 -11.90
CA LEU A 173 0.09 -14.70 -11.10
C LEU A 173 -0.21 -14.32 -9.66
N VAL A 174 -1.32 -13.62 -9.43
CA VAL A 174 -1.68 -13.14 -8.09
C VAL A 174 -2.30 -14.26 -7.26
N PRO A 175 -2.08 -14.28 -5.92
CA PRO A 175 -2.49 -15.38 -5.05
C PRO A 175 -4.01 -15.46 -4.84
N TYR A 176 -4.73 -14.36 -5.02
CA TYR A 176 -6.18 -14.28 -4.85
C TYR A 176 -6.77 -13.06 -5.57
N ASN A 177 -8.11 -13.04 -5.70
CA ASN A 177 -8.85 -11.87 -6.15
C ASN A 177 -9.09 -10.91 -4.97
N ALA A 178 -8.28 -9.85 -4.88
CA ALA A 178 -8.33 -8.91 -3.76
C ALA A 178 -9.65 -8.10 -3.70
N GLU A 179 -10.23 -7.76 -4.86
CA GLU A 179 -11.56 -7.11 -4.93
C GLU A 179 -12.65 -8.01 -4.30
N GLU A 180 -12.62 -9.30 -4.60
CA GLU A 180 -13.57 -10.26 -4.04
C GLU A 180 -13.35 -10.47 -2.54
N GLU A 181 -12.11 -10.57 -2.10
CA GLU A 181 -11.77 -10.74 -0.68
C GLU A 181 -12.20 -9.54 0.15
N MET A 182 -12.12 -8.31 -0.38
CA MET A 182 -12.65 -7.12 0.28
C MET A 182 -14.17 -7.17 0.42
N LYS A 183 -14.87 -7.53 -0.67
CA LYS A 183 -16.33 -7.66 -0.66
C LYS A 183 -16.82 -8.73 0.32
N LYS A 184 -16.13 -9.86 0.42
CA LYS A 184 -16.43 -10.93 1.41
C LYS A 184 -16.32 -10.43 2.86
N ARG A 185 -15.50 -9.41 3.11
CA ARG A 185 -15.31 -8.78 4.42
C ARG A 185 -16.27 -7.62 4.70
N GLY A 186 -17.29 -7.46 3.85
CA GLY A 186 -18.32 -6.44 4.03
C GLY A 186 -17.98 -5.07 3.46
N ALA A 187 -16.84 -4.90 2.78
CA ALA A 187 -16.49 -3.62 2.16
C ALA A 187 -17.42 -3.26 1.01
N LEU A 188 -17.80 -2.00 0.93
CA LEU A 188 -18.57 -1.41 -0.16
C LEU A 188 -17.60 -0.95 -1.26
N TYR A 189 -17.04 -1.95 -1.95
CA TYR A 189 -15.99 -1.73 -2.94
C TYR A 189 -16.52 -0.94 -4.15
N GLN A 190 -15.78 0.09 -4.54
CA GLN A 190 -16.06 0.95 -5.69
C GLN A 190 -14.88 0.93 -6.67
N LYS A 191 -15.14 1.17 -7.95
CA LYS A 191 -14.10 1.31 -8.97
C LYS A 191 -14.50 2.32 -10.05
N ALA A 192 -13.49 2.87 -10.70
CA ALA A 192 -13.68 3.73 -11.87
C ALA A 192 -14.40 3.00 -13.00
N LYS A 193 -15.11 3.75 -13.86
CA LYS A 193 -15.75 3.18 -15.06
C LYS A 193 -14.75 2.68 -16.10
N LEU A 194 -13.61 3.37 -16.19
CA LEU A 194 -12.52 3.00 -17.11
C LEU A 194 -11.36 2.40 -16.30
N PRO A 195 -10.70 1.35 -16.83
CA PRO A 195 -9.53 0.77 -16.18
C PRO A 195 -8.31 1.71 -16.26
N PHE A 196 -7.38 1.54 -15.34
CA PHE A 196 -6.09 2.25 -15.28
C PHE A 196 -6.18 3.78 -15.21
N VAL A 197 -7.30 4.31 -14.72
CA VAL A 197 -7.45 5.74 -14.45
C VAL A 197 -7.31 6.02 -12.97
N SER A 198 -6.85 7.21 -12.61
CA SER A 198 -6.82 7.66 -11.23
C SER A 198 -8.25 7.76 -10.68
N TYR A 199 -8.50 7.12 -9.55
CA TYR A 199 -9.79 7.12 -8.86
C TYR A 199 -9.57 6.95 -7.37
N ALA A 200 -10.18 7.80 -6.57
CA ALA A 200 -10.04 7.77 -5.12
C ALA A 200 -11.41 7.76 -4.44
N VAL A 201 -11.48 7.08 -3.31
CA VAL A 201 -12.66 7.00 -2.44
C VAL A 201 -12.27 7.43 -1.04
N THR A 202 -13.08 8.27 -0.42
CA THR A 202 -12.93 8.70 0.97
C THR A 202 -14.17 8.32 1.76
N ASP A 203 -13.97 7.61 2.87
CA ASP A 203 -15.01 7.28 3.85
C ASP A 203 -14.50 7.65 5.25
N GLY A 204 -14.85 8.84 5.71
CA GLY A 204 -14.35 9.40 6.96
C GLY A 204 -12.82 9.57 6.95
N LYS A 205 -12.13 8.77 7.73
CA LYS A 205 -10.66 8.73 7.82
C LYS A 205 -10.01 7.66 6.93
N LEU A 206 -10.79 6.89 6.22
CA LEU A 206 -10.28 5.93 5.23
C LEU A 206 -10.20 6.61 3.86
N VAL A 207 -9.01 6.63 3.26
CA VAL A 207 -8.74 7.22 1.95
C VAL A 207 -8.04 6.18 1.08
N THR A 208 -8.69 5.75 0.00
CA THR A 208 -8.15 4.69 -0.86
C THR A 208 -8.11 5.13 -2.32
N GLY A 209 -7.05 4.77 -3.02
CA GLY A 209 -6.83 5.04 -4.43
C GLY A 209 -6.77 3.74 -5.25
N GLN A 210 -7.35 3.75 -6.46
CA GLN A 210 -7.36 2.58 -7.33
C GLN A 210 -6.03 2.42 -8.07
N ASN A 211 -5.48 3.54 -8.56
CA ASN A 211 -4.24 3.59 -9.34
C ASN A 211 -3.42 4.82 -8.92
N PRO A 212 -2.08 4.81 -9.10
CA PRO A 212 -1.20 5.95 -8.85
C PRO A 212 -1.45 7.12 -9.81
#